data_834f2abc6af9ba0bac9a8e0e14678a7e
#
_entry.id   834f2abc6af9ba0bac9a8e0e14678a7e
#
_cell.length_a   1.000
_cell.length_b   1.000
_cell.length_c   1.000
_cell.angle_alpha   90.00
_cell.angle_beta   90.00
_cell.angle_gamma   90.00
#
_symmetry.space_group_name_H-M   'P 1'
#
loop_
_entity.id
_entity.type
_entity.pdbx_description
1 polymer ?
#
loop_
_entity_poly.entity_id
_entity_poly.type
_entity_poly.pdbx_seq_one_letter_code
_entity_poly.pdbx_strand_id
1 'polypeptide(L)'
;MGKHKKDRHKEKKRRHRSEQSSELTGKKADKLARERARAHFLEGSTGPWAKALAAEDAREAPDASATDAKETGPKASASEECRAPSRRGPDYSVPSSIDLVADPVLYAMSTRRSISKVDPETPSDSDLLEIIRAVSSVADHKGLRPWRFLILRGDDRHRLGAALDEAAGKVRKPGEVNEKPLRAELLLALVSSPTRHEKVPEWEQHATAAGAGHLLELALWQAGWAVMWRSGTLTNTPPVRSLHRLDESELLMGWFYIGAVPERYRRKLASSTRPLPRPEQFLDTL
;
A
#
# COMPACT_ATOMS: atom_id res chain seq x y z
N MET A 1 58.66 9.90 27.32
CA MET A 1 57.37 10.44 26.80
C MET A 1 56.74 9.64 25.64
N GLY A 2 57.37 8.60 25.07
CA GLY A 2 56.89 7.92 23.87
C GLY A 2 55.92 6.74 24.07
N LYS A 3 55.89 6.08 25.21
CA LYS A 3 55.03 4.89 25.45
C LYS A 3 53.54 5.23 25.61
N HIS A 4 53.17 6.27 26.33
CA HIS A 4 51.78 6.68 26.57
C HIS A 4 51.02 7.11 25.29
N LYS A 5 51.69 7.65 24.25
CA LYS A 5 51.08 8.00 23.00
C LYS A 5 50.70 6.77 22.14
N LYS A 6 51.52 5.72 22.17
CA LYS A 6 51.28 4.45 21.45
C LYS A 6 50.12 3.66 22.03
N ASP A 7 49.94 3.66 23.33
CA ASP A 7 48.86 2.94 23.99
C ASP A 7 47.50 3.59 23.78
N ARG A 8 47.40 4.93 23.83
CA ARG A 8 46.17 5.65 23.45
C ARG A 8 45.75 5.43 21.98
N HIS A 9 46.72 5.29 21.09
CA HIS A 9 46.42 5.05 19.67
C HIS A 9 45.90 3.63 19.41
N LYS A 10 46.44 2.62 20.15
CA LYS A 10 45.96 1.22 20.13
C LYS A 10 44.55 1.09 20.71
N GLU A 11 44.26 1.80 21.80
CA GLU A 11 42.95 1.78 22.45
C GLU A 11 41.85 2.45 21.57
N LYS A 12 42.21 3.55 20.93
CA LYS A 12 41.30 4.22 19.97
C LYS A 12 41.00 3.35 18.73
N LYS A 13 41.98 2.60 18.22
CA LYS A 13 41.79 1.62 17.14
C LYS A 13 40.93 0.41 17.61
N ARG A 14 41.08 -0.05 18.83
CA ARG A 14 40.24 -1.14 19.38
C ARG A 14 38.80 -0.71 19.54
N ARG A 15 38.52 0.50 20.07
CA ARG A 15 37.17 1.05 20.20
C ARG A 15 36.51 1.19 18.83
N HIS A 16 37.20 1.78 17.87
CA HIS A 16 36.65 1.96 16.51
C HIS A 16 36.35 0.63 15.81
N ARG A 17 37.17 -0.41 16.05
CA ARG A 17 36.90 -1.75 15.49
C ARG A 17 35.76 -2.48 16.19
N SER A 18 35.53 -2.25 17.50
CA SER A 18 34.36 -2.80 18.20
C SER A 18 33.07 -2.10 17.80
N GLU A 19 33.09 -0.78 17.61
CA GLU A 19 31.96 0.00 17.10
C GLU A 19 31.57 -0.42 15.68
N GLN A 20 32.52 -0.58 14.77
CA GLN A 20 32.26 -1.10 13.43
C GLN A 20 31.71 -2.53 13.43
N SER A 21 32.20 -3.40 14.34
CA SER A 21 31.71 -4.77 14.47
C SER A 21 30.28 -4.82 15.00
N SER A 22 29.91 -3.95 15.96
CA SER A 22 28.54 -3.86 16.49
C SER A 22 27.57 -3.27 15.46
N GLU A 23 28.03 -2.29 14.70
CA GLU A 23 27.24 -1.70 13.60
C GLU A 23 26.99 -2.70 12.46
N LEU A 24 27.98 -3.53 12.12
CA LEU A 24 27.84 -4.59 11.11
C LEU A 24 26.88 -5.69 11.58
N THR A 25 26.90 -6.05 12.87
CA THR A 25 25.99 -7.03 13.46
C THR A 25 24.55 -6.48 13.51
N GLY A 26 24.38 -5.21 13.86
CA GLY A 26 23.08 -4.53 13.81
C GLY A 26 22.49 -4.50 12.38
N LYS A 27 23.30 -4.13 11.38
CA LYS A 27 22.89 -4.13 9.98
C LYS A 27 22.49 -5.52 9.45
N LYS A 28 23.20 -6.58 9.88
CA LYS A 28 22.82 -7.96 9.52
C LYS A 28 21.52 -8.41 10.19
N ALA A 29 21.34 -8.09 11.47
CA ALA A 29 20.09 -8.39 12.18
C ALA A 29 18.89 -7.66 11.58
N ASP A 30 19.05 -6.37 11.24
CA ASP A 30 18.03 -5.56 10.59
C ASP A 30 17.67 -6.10 9.18
N LYS A 31 18.67 -6.54 8.40
CA LYS A 31 18.43 -7.19 7.12
C LYS A 31 17.61 -8.48 7.28
N LEU A 32 17.99 -9.35 8.22
CA LEU A 32 17.28 -10.61 8.46
C LEU A 32 15.84 -10.41 8.96
N ALA A 33 15.64 -9.40 9.82
CA ALA A 33 14.30 -9.03 10.28
C ALA A 33 13.42 -8.55 9.12
N ARG A 34 13.97 -7.73 8.21
CA ARG A 34 13.26 -7.26 7.00
C ARG A 34 12.92 -8.41 6.05
N GLU A 35 13.82 -9.36 5.86
CA GLU A 35 13.56 -10.56 5.04
C GLU A 35 12.44 -11.41 5.63
N ARG A 36 12.41 -11.62 6.95
CA ARG A 36 11.32 -12.33 7.64
C ARG A 36 9.98 -11.61 7.54
N ALA A 37 9.95 -10.29 7.75
CA ALA A 37 8.72 -9.51 7.61
C ALA A 37 8.22 -9.49 6.15
N ARG A 38 9.14 -9.46 5.17
CA ARG A 38 8.81 -9.58 3.76
C ARG A 38 8.19 -10.94 3.44
N ALA A 39 8.75 -12.03 3.93
CA ALA A 39 8.19 -13.38 3.77
C ALA A 39 6.77 -13.46 4.34
N HIS A 40 6.56 -12.98 5.56
CA HIS A 40 5.25 -12.94 6.21
C HIS A 40 4.25 -12.05 5.46
N PHE A 41 4.70 -10.91 4.92
CA PHE A 41 3.89 -10.04 4.07
C PHE A 41 3.44 -10.75 2.78
N LEU A 42 4.35 -11.50 2.14
CA LEU A 42 4.06 -12.25 0.92
C LEU A 42 3.09 -13.41 1.16
N GLU A 43 3.21 -14.11 2.29
CA GLU A 43 2.29 -15.18 2.68
C GLU A 43 0.85 -14.67 2.90
N GLY A 44 0.69 -13.46 3.45
CA GLY A 44 -0.62 -12.82 3.66
C GLY A 44 -1.20 -12.12 2.42
N SER A 45 -0.40 -11.91 1.39
CA SER A 45 -0.81 -11.14 0.20
C SER A 45 -1.34 -12.05 -0.90
N THR A 46 -2.52 -11.72 -1.44
CA THR A 46 -3.21 -12.51 -2.48
C THR A 46 -3.11 -11.92 -3.89
N GLY A 47 -2.56 -10.73 -4.02
CA GLY A 47 -2.45 -10.00 -5.29
C GLY A 47 -1.39 -10.61 -6.25
N PRO A 48 -1.48 -10.27 -7.57
CA PRO A 48 -0.63 -10.85 -8.60
C PRO A 48 0.87 -10.67 -8.37
N TRP A 49 1.29 -9.53 -7.86
CA TRP A 49 2.70 -9.22 -7.61
C TRP A 49 3.29 -10.01 -6.44
N ALA A 50 2.48 -10.29 -5.41
CA ALA A 50 2.90 -11.08 -4.26
C ALA A 50 3.20 -12.53 -4.68
N LYS A 51 2.35 -13.11 -5.54
CA LYS A 51 2.57 -14.42 -6.14
C LYS A 51 3.81 -14.47 -7.03
N ALA A 52 4.08 -13.40 -7.79
CA ALA A 52 5.25 -13.32 -8.65
C ALA A 52 6.55 -13.21 -7.85
N LEU A 53 6.58 -12.42 -6.76
CA LEU A 53 7.73 -12.32 -5.85
C LEU A 53 8.03 -13.64 -5.15
N ALA A 54 7.00 -14.36 -4.72
CA ALA A 54 7.16 -15.69 -4.12
C ALA A 54 7.73 -16.70 -5.12
N ALA A 55 7.37 -16.61 -6.41
CA ALA A 55 7.89 -17.45 -7.48
C ALA A 55 9.36 -17.13 -7.85
N GLU A 56 9.79 -15.87 -7.72
CA GLU A 56 11.20 -15.47 -7.89
C GLU A 56 12.08 -15.98 -6.74
N ASP A 57 11.63 -15.80 -5.50
CA ASP A 57 12.36 -16.31 -4.33
C ASP A 57 12.53 -17.85 -4.37
N ALA A 58 11.56 -18.58 -4.96
CA ALA A 58 11.65 -20.01 -5.18
C ALA A 58 12.65 -20.42 -6.28
N ARG A 59 12.98 -19.54 -7.23
CA ARG A 59 13.97 -19.77 -8.30
C ARG A 59 15.40 -19.49 -7.88
N GLU A 60 15.60 -18.62 -6.88
CA GLU A 60 16.92 -18.27 -6.34
C GLU A 60 17.38 -19.21 -5.21
N ALA A 61 16.54 -20.14 -4.75
CA ALA A 61 16.95 -21.16 -3.80
C ALA A 61 17.96 -22.13 -4.45
N PRO A 62 19.12 -22.41 -3.85
CA PRO A 62 20.08 -23.36 -4.41
C PRO A 62 19.45 -24.75 -4.50
N ASP A 63 19.62 -25.38 -5.65
CA ASP A 63 19.15 -26.72 -5.97
C ASP A 63 19.73 -27.76 -4.98
N ALA A 64 18.92 -28.17 -4.01
CA ALA A 64 19.22 -29.22 -3.07
C ALA A 64 18.48 -30.49 -3.48
N SER A 65 18.77 -31.00 -4.66
CA SER A 65 18.23 -32.29 -5.08
C SER A 65 19.33 -33.19 -5.69
N ALA A 66 19.93 -34.00 -4.87
CA ALA A 66 20.42 -35.34 -5.31
C ALA A 66 20.58 -36.21 -4.05
N THR A 67 19.55 -36.88 -3.64
CA THR A 67 19.67 -38.20 -2.96
C THR A 67 18.40 -39.00 -3.21
N ASP A 68 18.61 -40.16 -3.86
CA ASP A 68 17.66 -41.23 -4.04
C ASP A 68 16.97 -41.67 -2.76
N ALA A 69 15.63 -41.81 -2.78
CA ALA A 69 14.91 -42.67 -1.84
C ALA A 69 13.64 -43.22 -2.47
N LYS A 70 13.57 -44.53 -2.46
CA LYS A 70 12.54 -45.45 -2.94
C LYS A 70 11.12 -45.10 -2.50
N GLU A 71 10.19 -45.32 -3.43
CA GLU A 71 8.75 -45.47 -3.20
C GLU A 71 8.44 -46.55 -2.15
N THR A 72 7.63 -46.13 -1.16
CA THR A 72 6.62 -47.01 -0.53
C THR A 72 5.48 -46.09 -0.09
N GLY A 73 4.31 -46.24 -0.75
CA GLY A 73 3.11 -45.51 -0.38
C GLY A 73 2.47 -46.06 0.91
N PRO A 74 1.74 -45.23 1.58
CA PRO A 74 0.56 -45.68 2.31
C PRO A 74 -0.71 -44.94 1.93
N LYS A 75 -1.76 -45.69 2.10
CA LYS A 75 -3.19 -45.50 1.85
C LYS A 75 -3.74 -44.16 2.38
N ALA A 76 -4.66 -43.63 1.58
CA ALA A 76 -5.60 -42.57 1.97
C ALA A 76 -6.30 -42.85 3.31
N SER A 77 -6.28 -41.88 4.20
CA SER A 77 -7.22 -41.75 5.31
C SER A 77 -7.71 -40.30 5.39
N ALA A 78 -9.01 -40.24 5.45
CA ALA A 78 -10.00 -39.21 5.66
C ALA A 78 -9.55 -37.81 6.18
N SER A 79 -10.07 -36.78 5.45
CA SER A 79 -10.60 -35.51 5.98
C SER A 79 -9.79 -34.81 7.09
N GLU A 80 -8.79 -34.02 6.66
CA GLU A 80 -8.44 -32.82 7.39
C GLU A 80 -9.40 -31.69 6.97
N GLU A 81 -10.42 -31.48 7.83
CA GLU A 81 -11.23 -30.28 7.80
C GLU A 81 -10.26 -29.07 7.84
N CYS A 82 -10.33 -28.21 6.84
CA CYS A 82 -9.74 -26.87 6.85
C CYS A 82 -10.28 -26.12 8.09
N ARG A 83 -9.61 -26.27 9.21
CA ARG A 83 -9.84 -25.45 10.39
C ARG A 83 -9.47 -24.02 10.04
N ALA A 84 -10.49 -23.19 9.86
CA ALA A 84 -10.30 -21.74 9.76
C ALA A 84 -9.37 -21.28 10.89
N PRO A 85 -8.39 -20.40 10.61
CA PRO A 85 -7.50 -19.90 11.64
C PRO A 85 -8.34 -19.34 12.78
N SER A 86 -8.06 -19.79 14.01
CA SER A 86 -8.75 -19.33 15.20
C SER A 86 -8.68 -17.82 15.25
N ARG A 87 -9.84 -17.16 15.15
CA ARG A 87 -9.97 -15.70 15.33
C ARG A 87 -9.67 -15.39 16.81
N ARG A 88 -8.41 -15.38 17.18
CA ARG A 88 -7.99 -14.65 18.38
C ARG A 88 -8.21 -13.18 18.05
N GLY A 89 -9.07 -12.53 18.83
CA GLY A 89 -9.18 -11.07 18.80
C GLY A 89 -7.81 -10.44 19.02
N PRO A 90 -7.64 -9.16 18.68
CA PRO A 90 -6.38 -8.45 18.91
C PRO A 90 -5.97 -8.57 20.37
N ASP A 91 -4.70 -8.82 20.61
CA ASP A 91 -4.12 -8.67 21.95
C ASP A 91 -4.06 -7.19 22.27
N TYR A 92 -4.88 -6.76 23.24
CA TYR A 92 -4.92 -5.37 23.70
C TYR A 92 -3.89 -5.05 24.78
N SER A 93 -2.97 -5.97 25.06
CA SER A 93 -1.85 -5.66 25.95
C SER A 93 -0.97 -4.56 25.34
N VAL A 94 -0.54 -3.61 26.18
CA VAL A 94 0.37 -2.56 25.71
C VAL A 94 1.72 -3.20 25.39
N PRO A 95 2.21 -3.12 24.15
CA PRO A 95 3.50 -3.71 23.79
C PRO A 95 4.64 -2.99 24.49
N SER A 96 5.66 -3.73 24.89
CA SER A 96 6.88 -3.15 25.49
C SER A 96 7.71 -2.35 24.49
N SER A 97 7.54 -2.61 23.20
CA SER A 97 8.19 -1.90 22.08
C SER A 97 7.36 -2.02 20.81
N ILE A 98 7.50 -1.05 19.92
CA ILE A 98 6.88 -1.06 18.58
C ILE A 98 7.96 -1.45 17.57
N ASP A 99 7.69 -2.48 16.77
CA ASP A 99 8.57 -2.94 15.70
C ASP A 99 7.87 -2.73 14.34
N LEU A 100 8.33 -1.74 13.58
CA LEU A 100 7.79 -1.42 12.24
C LEU A 100 7.94 -2.56 11.23
N VAL A 101 8.83 -3.52 11.51
CA VAL A 101 9.14 -4.62 10.59
C VAL A 101 8.35 -5.88 10.95
N ALA A 102 8.15 -6.13 12.23
CA ALA A 102 7.43 -7.30 12.71
C ALA A 102 5.91 -7.16 12.63
N ASP A 103 5.37 -5.93 12.76
CA ASP A 103 3.95 -5.67 12.64
C ASP A 103 3.52 -5.54 11.17
N PRO A 104 2.63 -6.39 10.64
CA PRO A 104 2.28 -6.38 9.21
C PRO A 104 1.58 -5.09 8.77
N VAL A 105 0.82 -4.43 9.65
CA VAL A 105 0.15 -3.17 9.33
C VAL A 105 1.16 -2.04 9.26
N LEU A 106 2.03 -1.91 10.25
CA LEU A 106 3.08 -0.89 10.29
C LEU A 106 4.08 -1.11 9.14
N TYR A 107 4.40 -2.35 8.82
CA TYR A 107 5.24 -2.69 7.67
C TYR A 107 4.58 -2.24 6.35
N ALA A 108 3.32 -2.55 6.13
CA ALA A 108 2.58 -2.12 4.94
C ALA A 108 2.54 -0.57 4.84
N MET A 109 2.28 0.14 5.93
CA MET A 109 2.30 1.61 5.98
C MET A 109 3.67 2.18 5.60
N SER A 110 4.75 1.60 6.13
CA SER A 110 6.13 2.07 5.88
C SER A 110 6.61 1.75 4.46
N THR A 111 6.11 0.67 3.85
CA THR A 111 6.55 0.18 2.53
C THR A 111 5.67 0.63 1.38
N ARG A 112 4.41 1.01 1.62
CA ARG A 112 3.49 1.45 0.57
C ARG A 112 4.11 2.53 -0.34
N ARG A 113 3.86 2.41 -1.64
CA ARG A 113 4.29 3.36 -2.67
C ARG A 113 3.11 3.75 -3.57
N SER A 114 3.08 5.01 -3.98
CA SER A 114 2.26 5.46 -5.11
C SER A 114 2.93 5.04 -6.40
N ILE A 115 2.28 4.17 -7.19
CA ILE A 115 2.81 3.65 -8.44
C ILE A 115 2.06 4.30 -9.60
N SER A 116 2.76 5.15 -10.35
CA SER A 116 2.15 6.03 -11.36
C SER A 116 1.81 5.34 -12.68
N LYS A 117 2.36 4.19 -12.95
CA LYS A 117 2.09 3.35 -14.12
C LYS A 117 1.79 1.96 -13.62
N VAL A 118 0.63 1.45 -13.96
CA VAL A 118 0.13 0.14 -13.56
C VAL A 118 -0.06 -0.73 -14.79
N ASP A 119 -0.03 -2.04 -14.62
CA ASP A 119 -0.38 -2.99 -15.67
C ASP A 119 -1.91 -3.18 -15.74
N PRO A 120 -2.44 -3.73 -16.86
CA PRO A 120 -3.88 -3.73 -17.14
C PRO A 120 -4.74 -4.55 -16.19
N GLU A 121 -4.18 -5.56 -15.52
CA GLU A 121 -4.93 -6.41 -14.60
C GLU A 121 -5.46 -5.58 -13.44
N THR A 122 -6.72 -5.82 -13.05
CA THR A 122 -7.41 -5.10 -11.98
C THR A 122 -8.10 -6.07 -11.03
N PRO A 123 -8.33 -5.66 -9.76
CA PRO A 123 -9.19 -6.42 -8.88
C PRO A 123 -10.58 -6.61 -9.50
N SER A 124 -11.20 -7.75 -9.22
CA SER A 124 -12.61 -8.00 -9.56
C SER A 124 -13.53 -7.11 -8.73
N ASP A 125 -14.78 -6.99 -9.12
CA ASP A 125 -15.76 -6.21 -8.35
C ASP A 125 -16.02 -6.87 -6.97
N SER A 126 -15.94 -8.19 -6.86
CA SER A 126 -16.01 -8.89 -5.57
C SER A 126 -14.82 -8.57 -4.66
N ASP A 127 -13.59 -8.52 -5.21
CA ASP A 127 -12.39 -8.11 -4.45
C ASP A 127 -12.52 -6.66 -3.98
N LEU A 128 -13.03 -5.78 -4.85
CA LEU A 128 -13.27 -4.38 -4.49
C LEU A 128 -14.27 -4.24 -3.35
N LEU A 129 -15.35 -5.02 -3.35
CA LEU A 129 -16.34 -5.00 -2.28
C LEU A 129 -15.73 -5.43 -0.93
N GLU A 130 -14.88 -6.46 -0.91
CA GLU A 130 -14.18 -6.88 0.31
C GLU A 130 -13.18 -5.81 0.79
N ILE A 131 -12.43 -5.19 -0.13
CA ILE A 131 -11.54 -4.08 0.19
C ILE A 131 -12.32 -2.89 0.78
N ILE A 132 -13.44 -2.49 0.14
CA ILE A 132 -14.28 -1.39 0.61
C ILE A 132 -14.94 -1.72 1.95
N ARG A 133 -15.29 -2.99 2.20
CA ARG A 133 -15.77 -3.45 3.50
C ARG A 133 -14.73 -3.19 4.60
N ALA A 134 -13.46 -3.50 4.35
CA ALA A 134 -12.38 -3.18 5.30
C ALA A 134 -12.22 -1.66 5.47
N VAL A 135 -12.26 -0.89 4.37
CA VAL A 135 -12.19 0.59 4.39
C VAL A 135 -13.32 1.22 5.19
N SER A 136 -14.49 0.59 5.25
CA SER A 136 -15.64 1.11 6.01
C SER A 136 -15.43 1.14 7.54
N SER A 137 -14.30 0.61 8.03
CA SER A 137 -13.86 0.75 9.43
C SER A 137 -13.19 2.09 9.74
N VAL A 138 -13.10 3.02 8.78
CA VAL A 138 -12.58 4.38 9.01
C VAL A 138 -13.29 5.03 10.20
N ALA A 139 -12.53 5.74 11.03
CA ALA A 139 -13.10 6.50 12.15
C ALA A 139 -14.10 7.55 11.62
N ASP A 140 -15.32 7.47 12.09
CA ASP A 140 -16.46 8.25 11.59
C ASP A 140 -17.32 8.75 12.76
N HIS A 141 -17.18 10.01 13.11
CA HIS A 141 -17.93 10.62 14.19
C HIS A 141 -19.44 10.58 13.89
N LYS A 142 -20.20 9.93 14.76
CA LYS A 142 -21.64 9.66 14.60
C LYS A 142 -22.03 8.69 13.47
N GLY A 143 -21.07 8.06 12.78
CA GLY A 143 -21.35 7.10 11.72
C GLY A 143 -22.08 7.72 10.52
N LEU A 144 -21.74 8.96 10.15
CA LEU A 144 -22.42 9.71 9.08
C LEU A 144 -22.13 9.17 7.70
N ARG A 145 -21.05 8.37 7.55
CA ARG A 145 -20.59 7.79 6.27
C ARG A 145 -20.45 8.83 5.16
N PRO A 146 -19.70 9.92 5.38
CA PRO A 146 -19.66 11.06 4.49
C PRO A 146 -18.77 10.83 3.27
N TRP A 147 -18.81 9.65 2.67
CA TRP A 147 -18.01 9.27 1.51
C TRP A 147 -18.65 8.15 0.71
N ARG A 148 -18.31 8.14 -0.59
CA ARG A 148 -18.64 7.06 -1.53
C ARG A 148 -17.58 6.92 -2.59
N PHE A 149 -17.47 5.73 -3.18
CA PHE A 149 -16.63 5.50 -4.35
C PHE A 149 -17.50 5.33 -5.61
N LEU A 150 -16.98 5.81 -6.73
CA LEU A 150 -17.54 5.57 -8.06
C LEU A 150 -16.51 4.78 -8.88
N ILE A 151 -16.95 3.69 -9.51
CA ILE A 151 -16.13 2.88 -10.41
C ILE A 151 -16.18 3.48 -11.80
N LEU A 152 -15.01 3.68 -12.43
CA LEU A 152 -14.87 4.06 -13.83
C LEU A 152 -14.05 2.98 -14.55
N ARG A 153 -14.68 2.27 -15.48
CA ARG A 153 -14.08 1.27 -16.36
C ARG A 153 -14.46 1.57 -17.81
N GLY A 154 -13.79 0.95 -18.78
CA GLY A 154 -14.13 1.03 -20.19
C GLY A 154 -14.36 2.47 -20.67
N ASP A 155 -15.53 2.75 -21.21
CA ASP A 155 -15.90 4.04 -21.81
C ASP A 155 -15.98 5.19 -20.78
N ASP A 156 -16.27 4.93 -19.52
CA ASP A 156 -16.31 5.98 -18.49
C ASP A 156 -14.97 6.72 -18.35
N ARG A 157 -13.86 6.04 -18.61
CA ARG A 157 -12.53 6.67 -18.61
C ARG A 157 -12.37 7.63 -19.79
N HIS A 158 -12.93 7.31 -20.96
CA HIS A 158 -12.96 8.21 -22.12
C HIS A 158 -13.84 9.42 -21.85
N ARG A 159 -15.01 9.21 -21.23
CA ARG A 159 -15.91 10.28 -20.80
C ARG A 159 -15.24 11.21 -19.79
N LEU A 160 -14.47 10.66 -18.84
CA LEU A 160 -13.65 11.47 -17.92
C LEU A 160 -12.60 12.28 -18.69
N GLY A 161 -11.97 11.69 -19.70
CA GLY A 161 -11.02 12.38 -20.57
C GLY A 161 -11.63 13.58 -21.27
N ALA A 162 -12.84 13.42 -21.84
CA ALA A 162 -13.58 14.48 -22.48
C ALA A 162 -13.99 15.60 -21.52
N ALA A 163 -14.50 15.25 -20.33
CA ALA A 163 -14.86 16.22 -19.30
C ALA A 163 -13.66 17.03 -18.79
N LEU A 164 -12.48 16.41 -18.68
CA LEU A 164 -11.24 17.09 -18.32
C LEU A 164 -10.74 18.02 -19.42
N ASP A 165 -10.92 17.65 -20.70
CA ASP A 165 -10.55 18.51 -21.82
C ASP A 165 -11.50 19.71 -21.92
N GLU A 166 -12.80 19.51 -21.77
CA GLU A 166 -13.80 20.57 -21.68
C GLU A 166 -13.48 21.55 -20.54
N ALA A 167 -13.21 21.03 -19.34
CA ALA A 167 -12.83 21.83 -18.19
C ALA A 167 -11.55 22.65 -18.40
N ALA A 168 -10.64 22.15 -19.23
CA ALA A 168 -9.39 22.82 -19.58
C ALA A 168 -9.51 23.75 -20.80
N GLY A 169 -10.69 23.85 -21.44
CA GLY A 169 -10.90 24.57 -22.71
C GLY A 169 -10.09 23.96 -23.87
N LYS A 170 -9.78 22.66 -23.81
CA LYS A 170 -8.91 22.00 -24.78
C LYS A 170 -9.73 21.31 -25.88
N VAL A 171 -9.55 21.76 -27.11
CA VAL A 171 -10.11 21.10 -28.30
C VAL A 171 -9.08 20.11 -28.85
N ARG A 172 -9.51 18.87 -29.10
CA ARG A 172 -8.69 17.82 -29.71
C ARG A 172 -9.03 17.66 -31.18
N LYS A 173 -8.07 17.15 -31.94
CA LYS A 173 -8.31 16.77 -33.33
C LYS A 173 -9.22 15.53 -33.40
N PRO A 174 -9.93 15.33 -34.52
CA PRO A 174 -10.71 14.11 -34.73
C PRO A 174 -9.86 12.85 -34.50
N GLY A 175 -10.35 11.92 -33.66
CA GLY A 175 -9.66 10.68 -33.30
C GLY A 175 -8.65 10.78 -32.13
N GLU A 176 -8.31 11.99 -31.68
CA GLU A 176 -7.48 12.15 -30.48
C GLU A 176 -8.32 12.06 -29.19
N VAL A 177 -7.79 11.40 -28.18
CA VAL A 177 -8.42 11.28 -26.86
C VAL A 177 -7.49 11.77 -25.75
N ASN A 178 -8.05 12.06 -24.59
CA ASN A 178 -7.26 12.36 -23.41
C ASN A 178 -6.77 11.06 -22.75
N GLU A 179 -5.51 10.74 -22.92
CA GLU A 179 -4.89 9.53 -22.42
C GLU A 179 -4.70 9.50 -20.88
N LYS A 180 -4.90 10.63 -20.19
CA LYS A 180 -4.63 10.69 -18.73
C LYS A 180 -5.50 9.70 -17.95
N PRO A 181 -6.82 9.59 -18.15
CA PRO A 181 -7.64 8.59 -17.47
C PRO A 181 -7.40 7.17 -17.95
N LEU A 182 -6.83 6.99 -19.13
CA LEU A 182 -6.57 5.67 -19.72
C LEU A 182 -5.29 4.98 -19.21
N ARG A 183 -4.59 5.60 -18.28
CA ARG A 183 -3.34 5.05 -17.68
C ARG A 183 -3.56 3.87 -16.74
N ALA A 184 -4.80 3.55 -16.42
CA ALA A 184 -5.22 2.37 -15.68
C ALA A 184 -6.58 1.89 -16.21
N GLU A 185 -6.81 0.59 -16.19
CA GLU A 185 -8.09 0.00 -16.63
C GLU A 185 -9.21 0.18 -15.60
N LEU A 186 -8.84 0.51 -14.36
CA LEU A 186 -9.76 0.81 -13.28
C LEU A 186 -9.39 2.13 -12.61
N LEU A 187 -10.37 3.04 -12.52
CA LEU A 187 -10.30 4.18 -11.62
C LEU A 187 -11.43 4.08 -10.58
N LEU A 188 -11.10 4.38 -9.33
CA LEU A 188 -12.10 4.66 -8.30
C LEU A 188 -12.08 6.15 -7.99
N ALA A 189 -13.18 6.84 -8.22
CA ALA A 189 -13.35 8.23 -7.78
C ALA A 189 -13.81 8.25 -6.32
N LEU A 190 -13.13 9.01 -5.47
CA LEU A 190 -13.54 9.25 -4.10
C LEU A 190 -14.35 10.54 -4.04
N VAL A 191 -15.56 10.44 -3.57
CA VAL A 191 -16.45 11.56 -3.33
C VAL A 191 -16.64 11.73 -1.83
N SER A 192 -16.39 12.92 -1.31
CA SER A 192 -16.83 13.32 0.00
C SER A 192 -18.25 13.85 -0.08
N SER A 193 -19.15 13.30 0.74
CA SER A 193 -20.58 13.56 0.73
C SER A 193 -21.04 14.04 2.13
N PRO A 194 -20.63 15.25 2.56
CA PRO A 194 -20.97 15.73 3.88
C PRO A 194 -22.48 15.96 4.02
N THR A 195 -22.98 15.72 5.21
CA THR A 195 -24.37 16.01 5.59
C THR A 195 -24.39 17.08 6.68
N ARG A 196 -25.43 17.94 6.66
CA ARG A 196 -25.58 18.93 7.72
C ARG A 196 -25.81 18.22 9.06
N HIS A 197 -24.93 18.50 10.05
CA HIS A 197 -25.02 17.93 11.39
C HIS A 197 -24.56 18.93 12.45
N GLU A 198 -25.30 19.04 13.55
CA GLU A 198 -25.05 20.05 14.58
C GLU A 198 -23.71 19.89 15.32
N LYS A 199 -23.27 18.61 15.49
CA LYS A 199 -22.07 18.27 16.29
C LYS A 199 -20.88 17.88 15.45
N VAL A 200 -21.06 17.65 14.15
CA VAL A 200 -20.00 17.19 13.25
C VAL A 200 -19.84 18.20 12.12
N PRO A 201 -18.85 19.09 12.20
CA PRO A 201 -18.61 20.07 11.17
C PRO A 201 -18.16 19.44 9.85
N GLU A 202 -18.33 20.16 8.76
CA GLU A 202 -18.04 19.66 7.41
C GLU A 202 -16.58 19.24 7.22
N TRP A 203 -15.63 20.00 7.79
CA TRP A 203 -14.21 19.67 7.70
C TRP A 203 -13.87 18.30 8.30
N GLU A 204 -14.53 17.91 9.40
CA GLU A 204 -14.34 16.61 10.05
C GLU A 204 -14.87 15.49 9.15
N GLN A 205 -15.97 15.73 8.45
CA GLN A 205 -16.53 14.79 7.48
C GLN A 205 -15.62 14.64 6.24
N HIS A 206 -15.01 15.72 5.76
CA HIS A 206 -13.99 15.66 4.72
C HIS A 206 -12.74 14.90 5.19
N ALA A 207 -12.32 15.06 6.44
CA ALA A 207 -11.22 14.31 7.03
C ALA A 207 -11.52 12.80 7.08
N THR A 208 -12.75 12.41 7.45
CA THR A 208 -13.21 11.02 7.40
C THR A 208 -13.14 10.46 5.96
N ALA A 209 -13.62 11.22 4.96
CA ALA A 209 -13.55 10.81 3.56
C ALA A 209 -12.09 10.65 3.09
N ALA A 210 -11.20 11.57 3.44
CA ALA A 210 -9.76 11.44 3.15
C ALA A 210 -9.15 10.22 3.84
N GLY A 211 -9.53 9.95 5.08
CA GLY A 211 -9.15 8.74 5.82
C GLY A 211 -9.55 7.47 5.10
N ALA A 212 -10.79 7.38 4.57
CA ALA A 212 -11.23 6.27 3.75
C ALA A 212 -10.35 6.09 2.50
N GLY A 213 -9.94 7.19 1.85
CA GLY A 213 -9.03 7.17 0.72
C GLY A 213 -7.65 6.57 1.08
N HIS A 214 -7.07 6.96 2.21
CA HIS A 214 -5.78 6.40 2.66
C HIS A 214 -5.89 4.94 3.08
N LEU A 215 -6.98 4.53 3.73
CA LEU A 215 -7.24 3.12 4.04
C LEU A 215 -7.41 2.30 2.76
N LEU A 216 -8.05 2.85 1.72
CA LEU A 216 -8.15 2.19 0.41
C LEU A 216 -6.76 1.95 -0.21
N GLU A 217 -5.88 2.97 -0.20
CA GLU A 217 -4.51 2.80 -0.70
C GLU A 217 -3.74 1.70 0.06
N LEU A 218 -3.89 1.66 1.38
CA LEU A 218 -3.23 0.67 2.23
C LEU A 218 -3.77 -0.74 1.99
N ALA A 219 -5.11 -0.88 1.92
CA ALA A 219 -5.76 -2.17 1.68
C ALA A 219 -5.43 -2.74 0.29
N LEU A 220 -5.44 -1.88 -0.75
CA LEU A 220 -5.02 -2.28 -2.09
C LEU A 220 -3.56 -2.72 -2.12
N TRP A 221 -2.67 -1.98 -1.45
CA TRP A 221 -1.26 -2.34 -1.33
C TRP A 221 -1.07 -3.68 -0.65
N GLN A 222 -1.75 -3.90 0.48
CA GLN A 222 -1.72 -5.17 1.21
C GLN A 222 -2.28 -6.33 0.38
N ALA A 223 -3.29 -6.08 -0.45
CA ALA A 223 -3.84 -7.06 -1.40
C ALA A 223 -2.96 -7.26 -2.65
N GLY A 224 -1.81 -6.57 -2.76
CA GLY A 224 -0.86 -6.71 -3.86
C GLY A 224 -1.18 -5.89 -5.11
N TRP A 225 -2.06 -4.89 -5.00
CA TRP A 225 -2.39 -4.00 -6.11
C TRP A 225 -1.58 -2.70 -6.08
N ALA A 226 -1.18 -2.24 -7.25
CA ALA A 226 -0.63 -0.90 -7.41
C ALA A 226 -1.74 0.13 -7.39
N VAL A 227 -1.47 1.26 -6.75
CA VAL A 227 -2.42 2.38 -6.68
C VAL A 227 -1.69 3.72 -6.73
N MET A 228 -2.33 4.71 -7.34
CA MET A 228 -1.93 6.11 -7.24
C MET A 228 -3.16 7.01 -7.17
N TRP A 229 -3.31 7.72 -6.06
CA TRP A 229 -4.31 8.77 -5.93
C TRP A 229 -3.89 10.02 -6.70
N ARG A 230 -4.77 10.49 -7.60
CA ARG A 230 -4.57 11.68 -8.41
C ARG A 230 -5.74 12.64 -8.24
N SER A 231 -5.42 13.90 -8.08
CA SER A 231 -6.35 15.02 -8.08
C SER A 231 -5.75 16.18 -8.89
N GLY A 232 -6.35 17.33 -8.87
CA GLY A 232 -5.85 18.54 -9.51
C GLY A 232 -6.89 19.66 -9.59
N THR A 233 -6.52 20.78 -10.18
CA THR A 233 -7.36 21.98 -10.25
C THR A 233 -8.67 21.77 -11.03
N LEU A 234 -8.73 20.75 -11.90
CA LEU A 234 -9.91 20.46 -12.70
C LEU A 234 -10.91 19.51 -12.01
N THR A 235 -10.55 18.95 -10.86
CA THR A 235 -11.31 17.88 -10.20
C THR A 235 -12.75 18.28 -9.90
N ASN A 236 -13.02 19.52 -9.50
CA ASN A 236 -14.35 19.99 -9.14
C ASN A 236 -14.93 21.06 -10.10
N THR A 237 -14.47 21.08 -11.34
CA THR A 237 -15.04 21.92 -12.39
C THR A 237 -16.41 21.41 -12.84
N PRO A 238 -17.31 22.26 -13.38
CA PRO A 238 -18.65 21.85 -13.74
C PRO A 238 -18.75 20.61 -14.63
N PRO A 239 -17.95 20.44 -15.73
CA PRO A 239 -18.02 19.24 -16.56
C PRO A 239 -17.66 17.96 -15.80
N VAL A 240 -16.64 18.03 -14.92
CA VAL A 240 -16.20 16.89 -14.13
C VAL A 240 -17.22 16.54 -13.04
N ARG A 241 -17.79 17.53 -12.35
CA ARG A 241 -18.87 17.34 -11.38
C ARG A 241 -20.08 16.70 -12.01
N SER A 242 -20.52 17.19 -13.18
CA SER A 242 -21.65 16.65 -13.96
C SER A 242 -21.44 15.19 -14.31
N LEU A 243 -20.25 14.82 -14.82
CA LEU A 243 -19.90 13.43 -15.14
C LEU A 243 -20.07 12.50 -13.92
N HIS A 244 -19.63 12.94 -12.75
CA HIS A 244 -19.69 12.16 -11.51
C HIS A 244 -21.03 12.29 -10.78
N ARG A 245 -21.98 13.04 -11.32
CA ARG A 245 -23.30 13.29 -10.73
C ARG A 245 -23.20 13.76 -9.29
N LEU A 246 -22.36 14.78 -9.06
CA LEU A 246 -22.13 15.32 -7.72
C LEU A 246 -23.24 16.30 -7.34
N ASP A 247 -23.75 16.16 -6.12
CA ASP A 247 -24.60 17.15 -5.47
C ASP A 247 -23.82 18.41 -5.10
N GLU A 248 -24.49 19.53 -4.85
CA GLU A 248 -23.84 20.81 -4.55
C GLU A 248 -22.85 20.72 -3.36
N SER A 249 -23.23 19.99 -2.32
CA SER A 249 -22.41 19.79 -1.12
C SER A 249 -21.27 18.76 -1.30
N GLU A 250 -21.32 17.95 -2.34
CA GLU A 250 -20.33 16.90 -2.59
C GLU A 250 -19.03 17.47 -3.15
N LEU A 251 -17.92 16.87 -2.76
CA LEU A 251 -16.58 17.20 -3.22
C LEU A 251 -15.89 15.97 -3.80
N LEU A 252 -15.50 16.02 -5.08
CA LEU A 252 -14.65 14.99 -5.67
C LEU A 252 -13.22 15.18 -5.18
N MET A 253 -12.71 14.20 -4.45
CA MET A 253 -11.36 14.22 -3.87
C MET A 253 -10.29 13.68 -4.84
N GLY A 254 -10.70 13.17 -5.99
CA GLY A 254 -9.81 12.64 -7.01
C GLY A 254 -10.08 11.18 -7.35
N TRP A 255 -9.13 10.58 -8.06
CA TRP A 255 -9.24 9.24 -8.63
C TRP A 255 -8.05 8.38 -8.21
N PHE A 256 -8.32 7.16 -7.78
CA PHE A 256 -7.32 6.10 -7.57
C PHE A 256 -7.16 5.33 -8.88
N TYR A 257 -5.98 5.37 -9.46
CA TYR A 257 -5.57 4.58 -10.62
C TYR A 257 -5.06 3.25 -10.12
N ILE A 258 -5.76 2.15 -10.43
CA ILE A 258 -5.56 0.83 -9.85
C ILE A 258 -5.23 -0.19 -10.93
N GLY A 259 -4.25 -1.05 -10.68
CA GLY A 259 -3.89 -2.15 -11.56
C GLY A 259 -2.78 -3.01 -10.96
N ALA A 260 -2.27 -3.98 -11.72
CA ALA A 260 -1.16 -4.79 -11.27
C ALA A 260 0.14 -3.98 -11.18
N VAL A 261 1.06 -4.43 -10.32
CA VAL A 261 2.39 -3.81 -10.17
C VAL A 261 3.26 -4.23 -11.36
N PRO A 262 3.75 -3.30 -12.20
CA PRO A 262 4.63 -3.63 -13.32
C PRO A 262 5.95 -4.28 -12.86
N GLU A 263 6.47 -5.21 -13.65
CA GLU A 263 7.68 -6.00 -13.37
C GLU A 263 8.88 -5.13 -12.96
N ARG A 264 9.11 -4.02 -13.67
CA ARG A 264 10.18 -3.06 -13.34
C ARG A 264 10.07 -2.48 -11.93
N TYR A 265 8.82 -2.29 -11.42
CA TYR A 265 8.59 -1.81 -10.05
C TYR A 265 8.74 -2.94 -9.05
N ARG A 266 8.33 -4.18 -9.38
CA ARG A 266 8.53 -5.35 -8.52
C ARG A 266 10.00 -5.52 -8.16
N ARG A 267 10.91 -5.51 -9.14
CA ARG A 267 12.36 -5.56 -8.92
C ARG A 267 12.87 -4.41 -8.03
N LYS A 268 12.41 -3.19 -8.31
CA LYS A 268 12.80 -2.02 -7.49
C LYS A 268 12.29 -2.11 -6.05
N LEU A 269 11.06 -2.58 -5.84
CA LEU A 269 10.50 -2.77 -4.50
C LEU A 269 11.24 -3.87 -3.73
N ALA A 270 11.68 -4.92 -4.43
CA ALA A 270 12.48 -5.99 -3.85
C ALA A 270 13.87 -5.51 -3.39
N SER A 271 14.50 -4.60 -4.13
CA SER A 271 15.89 -4.20 -3.91
C SER A 271 16.08 -2.92 -3.12
N SER A 272 15.06 -2.08 -2.93
CA SER A 272 15.22 -0.76 -2.30
C SER A 272 14.23 -0.51 -1.17
N THR A 273 14.77 -0.09 -0.02
CA THR A 273 13.97 0.48 1.07
C THR A 273 13.85 2.00 0.87
N ARG A 274 12.64 2.54 1.05
CA ARG A 274 12.46 3.99 1.09
C ARG A 274 12.90 4.50 2.47
N PRO A 275 13.79 5.51 2.54
CA PRO A 275 14.02 6.19 3.80
C PRO A 275 12.70 6.87 4.24
N LEU A 276 12.28 6.60 5.46
CA LEU A 276 11.17 7.31 6.09
C LEU A 276 11.67 8.68 6.59
N PRO A 277 10.82 9.72 6.61
CA PRO A 277 11.14 10.97 7.26
C PRO A 277 11.47 10.77 8.74
N ARG A 278 12.23 11.66 9.31
CA ARG A 278 12.49 11.65 10.75
C ARG A 278 11.21 12.03 11.49
N PRO A 279 10.71 11.21 12.45
CA PRO A 279 9.42 11.41 13.08
C PRO A 279 9.36 12.71 13.94
N GLU A 280 10.51 13.17 14.44
CA GLU A 280 10.64 14.41 15.23
C GLU A 280 10.20 15.66 14.46
N GLN A 281 10.11 15.58 13.12
CA GLN A 281 9.58 16.67 12.28
C GLN A 281 8.06 16.84 12.39
N PHE A 282 7.37 15.87 12.96
CA PHE A 282 5.91 15.81 13.02
C PHE A 282 5.37 15.77 14.45
N LEU A 283 6.25 15.89 15.46
CA LEU A 283 5.88 15.81 16.87
C LEU A 283 6.49 16.98 17.64
N ASP A 284 5.64 17.79 18.24
CA ASP A 284 5.99 18.87 19.15
C ASP A 284 5.38 18.63 20.52
N THR A 285 5.97 19.25 21.55
CA THR A 285 5.42 19.29 22.92
C THR A 285 4.96 20.71 23.25
N LEU A 286 3.81 20.81 23.93
CA LEU A 286 3.27 22.08 24.46
C LEU A 286 4.04 22.52 25.72
#